data_1135778d93b71abba84b6cf71139f4fd
#
_entry.id   1135778d93b71abba84b6cf71139f4fd
#
_cell.length_a   1.000
_cell.length_b   1.000
_cell.length_c   1.000
_cell.angle_alpha   90.00
_cell.angle_beta   90.00
_cell.angle_gamma   90.00
#
_symmetry.space_group_name_H-M   'P 1'
#
loop_
_entity.id
_entity.type
_entity.pdbx_description
1 polymer ?
#
loop_
_entity_poly.entity_id
_entity_poly.type
_entity_poly.pdbx_seq_one_letter_code
_entity_poly.pdbx_strand_id
1 'polypeptide(L)' 'MMYLGIDIGKRHHDAALLDADGTVVRQLRFPATRAGLTQLATWLEGVAPSAVQI' A
#
# COMPACT_ATOMS: atom_id res chain seq x y z
N MET A 1 0.47 -11.44 10.61
CA MET A 1 1.12 -11.06 9.34
C MET A 1 0.17 -10.16 8.56
N MET A 2 0.68 -9.12 7.96
CA MET A 2 -0.10 -8.19 7.17
C MET A 2 0.11 -8.43 5.68
N TYR A 3 -0.86 -8.05 4.88
CA TYR A 3 -0.82 -8.19 3.43
C TYR A 3 -0.97 -6.82 2.78
N LEU A 4 -0.18 -6.59 1.75
CA LEU A 4 -0.29 -5.38 0.95
C LEU A 4 -0.92 -5.74 -0.39
N GLY A 5 -2.09 -5.15 -0.67
CA GLY A 5 -2.75 -5.26 -1.96
C GLY A 5 -2.65 -3.94 -2.69
N ILE A 6 -2.39 -3.99 -3.99
CA ILE A 6 -2.35 -2.79 -4.82
C ILE A 6 -3.28 -2.98 -6.00
N ASP A 7 -4.23 -2.05 -6.14
CA ASP A 7 -5.15 -2.00 -7.25
C ASP A 7 -4.62 -1.00 -8.27
N ILE A 8 -4.32 -1.48 -9.48
CA ILE A 8 -3.68 -0.69 -10.52
C ILE A 8 -4.74 0.00 -11.38
N GLY A 9 -4.70 1.32 -11.40
CA GLY A 9 -5.56 2.13 -12.25
C GLY A 9 -4.76 2.93 -13.28
N LYS A 10 -5.46 3.61 -14.18
CA LYS A 10 -4.81 4.41 -15.21
C LYS A 10 -4.14 5.66 -14.66
N ARG A 11 -4.82 6.36 -13.76
CA ARG A 11 -4.39 7.66 -13.24
C ARG A 11 -3.93 7.57 -11.79
N HIS A 12 -4.53 6.65 -11.06
CA HIS A 12 -4.23 6.45 -9.65
C HIS A 12 -4.17 4.97 -9.36
N HIS A 13 -3.36 4.64 -8.39
CA HIS A 13 -3.32 3.30 -7.81
C HIS A 13 -3.85 3.39 -6.37
N ASP A 14 -4.39 2.30 -5.87
CA ASP A 14 -4.87 2.22 -4.50
C ASP A 14 -4.13 1.10 -3.79
N ALA A 15 -3.46 1.42 -2.69
CA ALA A 15 -2.80 0.45 -1.85
C ALA A 15 -3.65 0.23 -0.59
N ALA A 16 -3.78 -1.02 -0.18
CA ALA A 16 -4.48 -1.37 1.03
C ALA A 16 -3.63 -2.33 1.86
N LEU A 17 -3.48 -2.01 3.13
CA LEU A 17 -2.80 -2.87 4.08
C LEU A 17 -3.86 -3.60 4.87
N LEU A 18 -3.83 -4.94 4.82
CA LEU A 18 -4.80 -5.80 5.47
C LEU A 18 -4.11 -6.63 6.55
N ASP A 19 -4.84 -6.91 7.63
CA ASP A 19 -4.34 -7.83 8.63
C ASP A 19 -4.67 -9.29 8.24
N ALA A 20 -4.36 -10.23 9.13
CA ALA A 20 -4.46 -11.66 8.83
C ALA A 20 -5.88 -12.11 8.55
N ASP A 21 -6.91 -11.41 9.04
CA ASP A 21 -8.31 -11.78 8.82
C ASP A 21 -8.95 -11.02 7.66
N GLY A 22 -8.17 -10.20 6.93
CA GLY A 22 -8.65 -9.46 5.79
C GLY A 22 -9.20 -8.08 6.11
N THR A 23 -9.11 -7.62 7.34
CA THR A 23 -9.55 -6.29 7.71
C THR A 23 -8.58 -5.24 7.18
N VAL A 24 -9.10 -4.20 6.54
CA VAL A 24 -8.27 -3.11 6.04
C VAL A 24 -7.81 -2.25 7.21
N VAL A 25 -6.49 -2.17 7.39
CA VAL A 25 -5.86 -1.42 8.46
C VAL A 25 -5.51 0.00 8.00
N ARG A 26 -5.00 0.14 6.78
CA ARG A 26 -4.63 1.42 6.19
C ARG A 26 -4.84 1.39 4.69
N GLN A 27 -5.06 2.55 4.12
CA GLN A 27 -5.23 2.71 2.69
C GLN A 27 -4.46 3.94 2.22
N LEU A 28 -3.98 3.89 0.98
CA LEU A 28 -3.34 5.03 0.34
C LEU A 28 -3.73 5.04 -1.13
N ARG A 29 -4.26 6.16 -1.62
CA ARG A 29 -4.40 6.40 -3.05
C ARG A 29 -3.23 7.29 -3.48
N PHE A 30 -2.56 6.91 -4.55
CA PHE A 30 -1.42 7.67 -5.04
C PHE A 30 -1.48 7.75 -6.58
N PRO A 31 -0.96 8.84 -7.16
CA PRO A 31 -1.00 8.99 -8.61
C PRO A 31 -0.11 7.97 -9.31
N ALA A 32 -0.51 7.56 -10.52
CA ALA A 32 0.25 6.61 -11.33
C ALA A 32 1.44 7.32 -11.99
N THR A 33 2.31 7.90 -11.17
CA THR A 33 3.48 8.68 -11.59
C THR A 33 4.68 8.28 -10.74
N ARG A 34 5.85 8.76 -11.13
CA ARG A 34 7.06 8.54 -10.33
C ARG A 34 6.91 9.14 -8.93
N ALA A 35 6.32 10.33 -8.85
CA ALA A 35 6.05 10.97 -7.55
C ALA A 35 5.12 10.11 -6.69
N GLY A 36 4.13 9.47 -7.31
CA GLY A 36 3.22 8.56 -6.62
C GLY A 36 3.95 7.34 -6.04
N LEU A 37 4.90 6.78 -6.79
CA LEU A 37 5.71 5.67 -6.29
C LEU A 37 6.55 6.08 -5.09
N THR A 38 7.06 7.32 -5.08
CA THR A 38 7.78 7.86 -3.94
C THR A 38 6.86 7.97 -2.72
N GLN A 39 5.61 8.41 -2.93
CA GLN A 39 4.61 8.47 -1.86
C GLN A 39 4.35 7.08 -1.28
N LEU A 40 4.21 6.08 -2.13
CA LEU A 40 4.01 4.70 -1.69
C LEU A 40 5.19 4.22 -0.85
N ALA A 41 6.42 4.47 -1.31
CA ALA A 41 7.62 4.05 -0.59
C ALA A 41 7.69 4.70 0.79
N THR A 42 7.42 6.00 0.88
CA THR A 42 7.41 6.74 2.15
C THR A 42 6.34 6.19 3.09
N TRP A 43 5.15 5.89 2.54
CA TRP A 43 4.06 5.33 3.32
C TRP A 43 4.43 3.97 3.90
N LEU A 44 5.08 3.13 3.09
CA LEU A 44 5.51 1.79 3.52
C LEU A 44 6.60 1.84 4.59
N GLU A 45 7.44 2.88 4.59
CA GLU A 45 8.45 3.07 5.63
C GLU A 45 7.84 3.20 7.03
N GLY A 46 6.61 3.70 7.12
CA GLY A 46 5.88 3.81 8.37
C GLY A 46 5.24 2.50 8.83
N VAL A 47 5.37 1.45 8.05
CA VAL A 47 4.83 0.12 8.36
C VAL A 47 6.01 -0.79 8.69
N ALA A 48 5.82 -1.76 9.59
CA ALA A 48 6.88 -2.74 9.91
C ALA A 48 7.06 -3.67 8.70
N PRO A 49 8.13 -3.52 7.90
CA PRO A 49 8.24 -4.27 6.64
C PRO A 49 8.31 -5.77 6.82
N SER A 50 8.88 -6.22 7.93
CA SER A 50 9.02 -7.65 8.22
C SER A 50 7.67 -8.32 8.49
N ALA A 51 6.63 -7.54 8.77
CA ALA A 51 5.29 -8.05 9.05
C ALA A 51 4.37 -7.99 7.82
N VAL A 52 4.86 -7.51 6.67
CA VAL A 52 4.05 -7.31 5.47
C VAL A 52 4.35 -8.38 4.44
N GLN A 53 3.29 -8.94 3.88
CA GLN A 53 3.35 -9.90 2.78
C GLN A 53 2.67 -9.26 1.56
N ILE A 54 3.34 -9.26 0.45
CA ILE A 54 2.80 -8.72 -0.81
C ILE A 54 2.21 -9.83 -1.65
#